data_f86d23585750d3d97ad17fd4f6a4d4a8
#
_entry.id   f86d23585750d3d97ad17fd4f6a4d4a8
#
_cell.length_a   1.000
_cell.length_b   1.000
_cell.length_c   1.000
_cell.angle_alpha   90.00
_cell.angle_beta   90.00
_cell.angle_gamma   90.00
#
_symmetry.space_group_name_H-M   'P 1'
#
loop_
_entity.id
_entity.type
_entity.pdbx_description
1 polymer ?
#
loop_
_entity_poly.entity_id
_entity_poly.type
_entity_poly.pdbx_seq_one_letter_code
_entity_poly.pdbx_strand_id
1 'polypeptide(L)'
;MRVVKKPEERKAEMVAAASKLFAQQGFVRTSVAEIVSAVDVAKGLFYYYFTTKDDMVKAVVEGYCSYLGSEAQKIADSEGSAREKVNRLVNHEAWQQCFTQPLVADLCLPQHAALYSDMCDRLVDHMRPAVEKIVAQAMEERGMDSAQAGRITGVSMYGVLMMARRGEMDMKSVAEMFSRVSGVNLVA
;
A
#
# COMPACT_ATOMS: atom_id res chain seq x y z
N MET A 1 26.23 -25.59 12.63
CA MET A 1 25.71 -24.97 13.87
C MET A 1 24.42 -24.22 13.55
N ARG A 2 23.26 -24.63 14.08
CA ARG A 2 21.97 -23.97 13.77
C ARG A 2 21.92 -22.68 14.59
N VAL A 3 21.98 -21.53 13.90
CA VAL A 3 21.86 -20.21 14.55
C VAL A 3 20.44 -20.07 15.11
N VAL A 4 20.33 -19.94 16.43
CA VAL A 4 19.05 -19.67 17.09
C VAL A 4 18.72 -18.20 16.87
N LYS A 5 17.81 -17.91 15.93
CA LYS A 5 17.33 -16.55 15.66
C LYS A 5 16.27 -16.16 16.68
N LYS A 6 16.16 -14.87 16.97
CA LYS A 6 15.11 -14.34 17.83
C LYS A 6 13.72 -14.56 17.21
N PRO A 7 12.64 -14.72 18.01
CA PRO A 7 11.28 -14.93 17.49
C PRO A 7 10.84 -13.90 16.46
N GLU A 8 11.13 -12.62 16.69
CA GLU A 8 10.79 -11.52 15.80
C GLU A 8 11.51 -11.59 14.45
N GLU A 9 12.79 -12.00 14.46
CA GLU A 9 13.57 -12.21 13.25
C GLU A 9 12.99 -13.35 12.41
N ARG A 10 12.56 -14.44 13.06
CA ARG A 10 11.91 -15.58 12.38
C ARG A 10 10.57 -15.21 11.77
N LYS A 11 9.76 -14.45 12.51
CA LYS A 11 8.49 -13.94 12.00
C LYS A 11 8.71 -13.06 10.77
N ALA A 12 9.67 -12.13 10.84
CA ALA A 12 10.01 -11.24 9.74
C ALA A 12 10.52 -12.01 8.49
N GLU A 13 11.33 -13.06 8.67
CA GLU A 13 11.79 -13.92 7.57
C GLU A 13 10.62 -14.61 6.85
N MET A 14 9.65 -15.15 7.62
CA MET A 14 8.47 -15.77 7.02
C MET A 14 7.60 -14.76 6.27
N VAL A 15 7.41 -13.57 6.82
CA VAL A 15 6.70 -12.49 6.14
C VAL A 15 7.41 -12.09 4.84
N ALA A 16 8.73 -11.95 4.87
CA ALA A 16 9.52 -11.62 3.68
C ALA A 16 9.45 -12.72 2.59
N ALA A 17 9.49 -14.00 2.99
CA ALA A 17 9.31 -15.11 2.06
C ALA A 17 7.89 -15.14 1.46
N ALA A 18 6.86 -14.97 2.30
CA ALA A 18 5.47 -14.89 1.85
C ALA A 18 5.26 -13.70 0.90
N SER A 19 5.82 -12.53 1.20
CA SER A 19 5.74 -11.36 0.34
C SER A 19 6.27 -11.63 -1.08
N LYS A 20 7.43 -12.29 -1.18
CA LYS A 20 8.01 -12.68 -2.49
C LYS A 20 7.10 -13.65 -3.25
N LEU A 21 6.60 -14.68 -2.59
CA LEU A 21 5.71 -15.67 -3.21
C LEU A 21 4.38 -15.03 -3.64
N PHE A 22 3.80 -14.19 -2.80
CA PHE A 22 2.55 -13.48 -3.11
C PHE A 22 2.72 -12.50 -4.28
N ALA A 23 3.87 -11.83 -4.38
CA ALA A 23 4.18 -10.97 -5.51
C ALA A 23 4.35 -11.75 -6.83
N GLN A 24 4.87 -12.97 -6.77
CA GLN A 24 5.14 -13.80 -7.95
C GLN A 24 3.88 -14.53 -8.46
N GLN A 25 3.08 -15.11 -7.56
CA GLN A 25 2.00 -16.01 -7.94
C GLN A 25 0.64 -15.73 -7.27
N GLY A 26 0.55 -14.70 -6.44
CA GLY A 26 -0.62 -14.39 -5.63
C GLY A 26 -0.69 -15.24 -4.36
N PHE A 27 -1.53 -14.79 -3.41
CA PHE A 27 -1.66 -15.54 -2.16
C PHE A 27 -2.64 -16.73 -2.29
N VAL A 28 -3.57 -16.68 -3.21
CA VAL A 28 -4.51 -17.79 -3.44
C VAL A 28 -3.74 -19.06 -3.81
N ARG A 29 -2.78 -18.96 -4.71
CA ARG A 29 -1.97 -20.09 -5.19
C ARG A 29 -0.79 -20.44 -4.29
N THR A 30 -0.46 -19.62 -3.30
CA THR A 30 0.63 -19.89 -2.38
C THR A 30 0.16 -20.70 -1.18
N SER A 31 0.80 -21.82 -0.91
CA SER A 31 0.53 -22.67 0.25
C SER A 31 1.42 -22.30 1.45
N VAL A 32 0.94 -22.64 2.67
CA VAL A 32 1.77 -22.54 3.89
C VAL A 32 3.03 -23.40 3.79
N ALA A 33 2.95 -24.55 3.11
CA ALA A 33 4.10 -25.43 2.92
C ALA A 33 5.21 -24.75 2.10
N GLU A 34 4.88 -24.03 1.04
CA GLU A 34 5.85 -23.27 0.24
C GLU A 34 6.52 -22.16 1.08
N ILE A 35 5.73 -21.43 1.88
CA ILE A 35 6.26 -20.35 2.73
C ILE A 35 7.28 -20.90 3.73
N VAL A 36 6.96 -21.98 4.46
CA VAL A 36 7.86 -22.53 5.46
C VAL A 36 9.07 -23.22 4.83
N SER A 37 8.92 -23.82 3.65
CA SER A 37 10.01 -24.39 2.87
C SER A 37 11.01 -23.33 2.43
N ALA A 38 10.52 -22.15 2.04
CA ALA A 38 11.37 -21.05 1.58
C ALA A 38 12.30 -20.48 2.68
N VAL A 39 11.96 -20.71 3.96
CA VAL A 39 12.77 -20.28 5.12
C VAL A 39 13.33 -21.44 5.94
N ASP A 40 13.22 -22.67 5.43
CA ASP A 40 13.71 -23.92 6.07
C ASP A 40 13.24 -24.07 7.52
N VAL A 41 11.93 -24.01 7.74
CA VAL A 41 11.32 -24.20 9.06
C VAL A 41 10.18 -25.21 9.03
N ALA A 42 9.86 -25.79 10.19
CA ALA A 42 8.74 -26.70 10.33
C ALA A 42 7.39 -25.94 10.24
N LYS A 43 6.38 -26.57 9.63
CA LYS A 43 5.01 -26.02 9.48
C LYS A 43 4.38 -25.58 10.81
N GLY A 44 4.71 -26.26 11.93
CA GLY A 44 4.23 -25.87 13.27
C GLY A 44 4.69 -24.47 13.68
N LEU A 45 5.86 -24.03 13.20
CA LEU A 45 6.36 -22.68 13.51
C LEU A 45 5.53 -21.58 12.81
N PHE A 46 4.99 -21.86 11.63
CA PHE A 46 4.03 -20.95 10.98
C PHE A 46 2.82 -20.73 11.89
N TYR A 47 2.20 -21.81 12.37
CA TYR A 47 1.00 -21.72 13.21
C TYR A 47 1.26 -21.17 14.62
N TYR A 48 2.52 -21.13 15.05
CA TYR A 48 2.91 -20.41 16.26
C TYR A 48 2.79 -18.88 16.10
N TYR A 49 3.10 -18.35 14.89
CA TYR A 49 3.07 -16.91 14.62
C TYR A 49 1.79 -16.43 13.94
N PHE A 50 1.14 -17.26 13.15
CA PHE A 50 -0.01 -16.91 12.32
C PHE A 50 -1.07 -18.01 12.42
N THR A 51 -2.25 -17.67 12.92
CA THR A 51 -3.33 -18.64 13.09
C THR A 51 -3.84 -19.15 11.73
N THR A 52 -3.88 -18.26 10.75
CA THR A 52 -4.38 -18.53 9.40
C THR A 52 -3.43 -17.99 8.32
N LYS A 53 -3.66 -18.40 7.07
CA LYS A 53 -2.97 -17.78 5.92
C LYS A 53 -3.38 -16.31 5.75
N ASP A 54 -4.62 -15.97 6.09
CA ASP A 54 -5.11 -14.59 6.04
C ASP A 54 -4.36 -13.67 7.03
N ASP A 55 -3.95 -14.18 8.19
CA ASP A 55 -3.12 -13.42 9.13
C ASP A 55 -1.73 -13.14 8.53
N MET A 56 -1.18 -14.07 7.76
CA MET A 56 0.04 -13.84 6.99
C MET A 56 -0.17 -12.81 5.90
N VAL A 57 -1.30 -12.86 5.16
CA VAL A 57 -1.65 -11.85 4.15
C VAL A 57 -1.70 -10.46 4.78
N LYS A 58 -2.38 -10.32 5.92
CA LYS A 58 -2.44 -9.05 6.65
C LYS A 58 -1.07 -8.54 7.06
N ALA A 59 -0.16 -9.42 7.50
CA ALA A 59 1.20 -9.03 7.87
C ALA A 59 2.03 -8.57 6.65
N VAL A 60 1.87 -9.22 5.50
CA VAL A 60 2.52 -8.81 4.25
C VAL A 60 1.96 -7.47 3.77
N VAL A 61 0.64 -7.30 3.80
CA VAL A 61 -0.04 -6.04 3.43
C VAL A 61 0.40 -4.89 4.32
N GLU A 62 0.50 -5.11 5.64
CA GLU A 62 0.99 -4.11 6.59
C GLU A 62 2.40 -3.61 6.23
N GLY A 63 3.32 -4.54 5.95
CA GLY A 63 4.68 -4.19 5.51
C GLY A 63 4.69 -3.38 4.21
N TYR A 64 3.81 -3.72 3.29
CA TYR A 64 3.66 -3.01 2.01
C TYR A 64 3.11 -1.60 2.20
N CYS A 65 2.01 -1.45 2.96
CA CYS A 65 1.39 -0.15 3.24
C CYS A 65 2.35 0.78 4.01
N SER A 66 3.07 0.24 4.99
CA SER A 66 4.10 0.98 5.73
C SER A 66 5.23 1.47 4.82
N TYR A 67 5.71 0.61 3.90
CA TYR A 67 6.71 1.01 2.91
C TYR A 67 6.20 2.13 2.00
N LEU A 68 5.01 1.99 1.42
CA LEU A 68 4.41 3.00 0.56
C LEU A 68 4.20 4.33 1.31
N GLY A 69 3.73 4.27 2.56
CA GLY A 69 3.59 5.46 3.41
C GLY A 69 4.92 6.15 3.65
N SER A 70 6.00 5.39 3.90
CA SER A 70 7.34 5.95 4.10
C SER A 70 7.88 6.65 2.85
N GLU A 71 7.67 6.08 1.67
CA GLU A 71 8.06 6.71 0.40
C GLU A 71 7.23 7.97 0.13
N ALA A 72 5.92 7.92 0.38
CA ALA A 72 5.06 9.11 0.27
C ALA A 72 5.51 10.23 1.22
N GLN A 73 5.87 9.88 2.46
CA GLN A 73 6.35 10.86 3.44
C GLN A 73 7.66 11.51 3.00
N LYS A 74 8.62 10.75 2.45
CA LYS A 74 9.86 11.31 1.88
C LYS A 74 9.57 12.32 0.76
N ILE A 75 8.59 12.02 -0.10
CA ILE A 75 8.16 12.93 -1.15
C ILE A 75 7.51 14.19 -0.54
N ALA A 76 6.63 14.03 0.44
CA ALA A 76 5.96 15.15 1.09
C ALA A 76 6.95 16.09 1.81
N ASP A 77 8.02 15.54 2.39
CA ASP A 77 9.05 16.28 3.13
C ASP A 77 10.14 16.88 2.22
N SER A 78 10.20 16.47 0.96
CA SER A 78 11.21 16.98 0.02
C SER A 78 10.93 18.42 -0.42
N GLU A 79 11.94 19.07 -0.98
CA GLU A 79 11.81 20.37 -1.61
C GLU A 79 10.97 20.31 -2.90
N GLY A 80 10.35 21.43 -3.24
CA GLY A 80 9.58 21.62 -4.47
C GLY A 80 8.12 22.00 -4.23
N SER A 81 7.47 22.39 -5.31
CA SER A 81 6.05 22.73 -5.33
C SER A 81 5.16 21.50 -5.08
N ALA A 82 3.92 21.73 -4.64
CA ALA A 82 2.93 20.66 -4.49
C ALA A 82 2.75 19.88 -5.80
N ARG A 83 2.77 20.55 -6.95
CA ARG A 83 2.69 19.94 -8.29
C ARG A 83 3.81 18.91 -8.51
N GLU A 84 5.05 19.28 -8.22
CA GLU A 84 6.20 18.39 -8.39
C GLU A 84 6.13 17.19 -7.44
N LYS A 85 5.65 17.39 -6.20
CA LYS A 85 5.44 16.32 -5.23
C LYS A 85 4.35 15.34 -5.67
N VAL A 86 3.21 15.85 -6.15
CA VAL A 86 2.15 14.99 -6.70
C VAL A 86 2.66 14.19 -7.90
N ASN A 87 3.39 14.83 -8.84
CA ASN A 87 3.98 14.13 -9.98
C ASN A 87 4.93 13.02 -9.55
N ARG A 88 5.81 13.27 -8.56
CA ARG A 88 6.70 12.25 -7.99
C ARG A 88 5.91 11.12 -7.33
N LEU A 89 4.87 11.44 -6.58
CA LEU A 89 4.03 10.45 -5.90
C LEU A 89 3.33 9.53 -6.92
N VAL A 90 2.66 10.09 -7.92
CA VAL A 90 1.88 9.32 -8.90
C VAL A 90 2.77 8.46 -9.81
N ASN A 91 3.95 8.96 -10.17
CA ASN A 91 4.90 8.25 -11.03
C ASN A 91 5.90 7.39 -10.24
N HIS A 92 5.77 7.27 -8.92
CA HIS A 92 6.66 6.46 -8.12
C HIS A 92 6.50 4.97 -8.45
N GLU A 93 7.60 4.29 -8.73
CA GLU A 93 7.61 2.90 -9.19
C GLU A 93 6.87 1.95 -8.24
N ALA A 94 7.03 2.13 -6.93
CA ALA A 94 6.36 1.31 -5.92
C ALA A 94 4.83 1.33 -6.02
N TRP A 95 4.24 2.47 -6.44
CA TRP A 95 2.80 2.59 -6.66
C TRP A 95 2.34 1.83 -7.90
N GLN A 96 3.06 2.02 -8.99
CA GLN A 96 2.73 1.34 -10.25
C GLN A 96 2.83 -0.18 -10.08
N GLN A 97 3.86 -0.64 -9.37
CA GLN A 97 4.04 -2.06 -9.07
C GLN A 97 2.95 -2.60 -8.14
N CYS A 98 2.52 -1.83 -7.15
CA CYS A 98 1.51 -2.28 -6.18
C CYS A 98 0.22 -2.75 -6.86
N PHE A 99 -0.31 -1.97 -7.80
CA PHE A 99 -1.58 -2.29 -8.47
C PHE A 99 -1.48 -3.40 -9.51
N THR A 100 -0.29 -3.76 -9.95
CA THR A 100 -0.06 -4.82 -10.96
C THR A 100 0.29 -6.18 -10.36
N GLN A 101 0.50 -6.26 -9.03
CA GLN A 101 0.92 -7.50 -8.39
C GLN A 101 -0.21 -8.54 -8.30
N PRO A 102 0.12 -9.83 -8.47
CA PRO A 102 -0.83 -10.94 -8.27
C PRO A 102 -1.51 -10.94 -6.89
N LEU A 103 -0.82 -10.49 -5.83
CA LEU A 103 -1.40 -10.30 -4.50
C LEU A 103 -2.61 -9.37 -4.53
N VAL A 104 -2.49 -8.20 -5.18
CA VAL A 104 -3.58 -7.21 -5.22
C VAL A 104 -4.73 -7.72 -6.10
N ALA A 105 -4.42 -8.40 -7.21
CA ALA A 105 -5.44 -9.05 -8.04
C ALA A 105 -6.26 -10.07 -7.25
N ASP A 106 -5.60 -10.90 -6.43
CA ASP A 106 -6.29 -11.85 -5.53
C ASP A 106 -7.16 -11.15 -4.48
N LEU A 107 -6.68 -10.05 -3.89
CA LEU A 107 -7.43 -9.26 -2.91
C LEU A 107 -8.70 -8.61 -3.52
N CYS A 108 -8.65 -8.24 -4.81
CA CYS A 108 -9.80 -7.67 -5.50
C CYS A 108 -10.95 -8.68 -5.74
N LEU A 109 -10.71 -9.99 -5.61
CA LEU A 109 -11.75 -11.00 -5.79
C LEU A 109 -12.87 -10.85 -4.75
N PRO A 110 -14.14 -11.08 -5.14
CA PRO A 110 -15.30 -10.88 -4.25
C PRO A 110 -15.21 -11.62 -2.91
N GLN A 111 -14.70 -12.86 -2.92
CA GLN A 111 -14.53 -13.68 -1.71
C GLN A 111 -13.49 -13.13 -0.72
N HIS A 112 -12.61 -12.21 -1.14
CA HIS A 112 -11.59 -11.60 -0.30
C HIS A 112 -11.91 -10.14 0.09
N ALA A 113 -13.20 -9.77 0.03
CA ALA A 113 -13.67 -8.40 0.31
C ALA A 113 -13.19 -7.86 1.67
N ALA A 114 -13.15 -8.71 2.70
CA ALA A 114 -12.70 -8.30 4.03
C ALA A 114 -11.18 -8.00 4.08
N LEU A 115 -10.36 -8.81 3.40
CA LEU A 115 -8.92 -8.57 3.28
C LEU A 115 -8.63 -7.31 2.45
N TYR A 116 -9.41 -7.09 1.39
CA TYR A 116 -9.29 -5.86 0.59
C TYR A 116 -9.64 -4.62 1.41
N SER A 117 -10.70 -4.66 2.21
CA SER A 117 -11.08 -3.55 3.10
C SER A 117 -9.97 -3.26 4.12
N ASP A 118 -9.44 -4.29 4.78
CA ASP A 118 -8.31 -4.15 5.72
C ASP A 118 -7.06 -3.53 5.05
N MET A 119 -6.76 -3.93 3.80
CA MET A 119 -5.70 -3.31 3.01
C MET A 119 -5.97 -1.83 2.74
N CYS A 120 -7.20 -1.47 2.37
CA CYS A 120 -7.57 -0.07 2.11
C CYS A 120 -7.41 0.79 3.35
N ASP A 121 -7.88 0.31 4.51
CA ASP A 121 -7.77 1.03 5.77
C ASP A 121 -6.31 1.28 6.14
N ARG A 122 -5.46 0.24 6.08
CA ARG A 122 -4.01 0.37 6.35
C ARG A 122 -3.33 1.32 5.36
N LEU A 123 -3.65 1.19 4.08
CA LEU A 123 -3.05 2.06 3.05
C LEU A 123 -3.41 3.53 3.31
N VAL A 124 -4.66 3.80 3.64
CA VAL A 124 -5.10 5.16 3.99
C VAL A 124 -4.38 5.65 5.24
N ASP A 125 -4.31 4.84 6.30
CA ASP A 125 -3.66 5.22 7.56
C ASP A 125 -2.18 5.58 7.37
N HIS A 126 -1.44 4.78 6.59
CA HIS A 126 -0.01 5.02 6.33
C HIS A 126 0.25 6.19 5.36
N MET A 127 -0.61 6.38 4.39
CA MET A 127 -0.40 7.37 3.33
C MET A 127 -0.97 8.75 3.63
N ARG A 128 -2.08 8.77 4.39
CA ARG A 128 -2.85 9.98 4.64
C ARG A 128 -2.00 11.16 5.13
N PRO A 129 -1.07 11.01 6.10
CA PRO A 129 -0.28 12.16 6.58
C PRO A 129 0.53 12.84 5.47
N ALA A 130 1.15 12.05 4.60
CA ALA A 130 1.94 12.55 3.50
C ALA A 130 1.08 13.24 2.43
N VAL A 131 -0.03 12.60 2.03
CA VAL A 131 -0.93 13.14 1.00
C VAL A 131 -1.61 14.40 1.51
N GLU A 132 -2.05 14.43 2.78
CA GLU A 132 -2.65 15.61 3.41
C GLU A 132 -1.68 16.81 3.41
N LYS A 133 -0.40 16.57 3.72
CA LYS A 133 0.63 17.61 3.69
C LYS A 133 0.80 18.19 2.28
N ILE A 134 0.81 17.34 1.24
CA ILE A 134 0.93 17.78 -0.15
C ILE A 134 -0.34 18.56 -0.60
N VAL A 135 -1.53 18.08 -0.21
CA VAL A 135 -2.80 18.76 -0.52
C VAL A 135 -2.88 20.11 0.18
N ALA A 136 -2.50 20.19 1.45
CA ALA A 136 -2.45 21.46 2.19
C ALA A 136 -1.51 22.46 1.52
N GLN A 137 -0.30 22.05 1.15
CA GLN A 137 0.63 22.88 0.41
C GLN A 137 0.02 23.36 -0.92
N ALA A 138 -0.65 22.49 -1.67
CA ALA A 138 -1.28 22.85 -2.94
C ALA A 138 -2.39 23.90 -2.77
N MET A 139 -3.16 23.83 -1.68
CA MET A 139 -4.18 24.80 -1.34
C MET A 139 -3.55 26.16 -0.96
N GLU A 140 -2.52 26.15 -0.13
CA GLU A 140 -1.79 27.34 0.32
C GLU A 140 -1.09 28.07 -0.85
N GLU A 141 -0.45 27.35 -1.76
CA GLU A 141 0.16 27.89 -2.98
C GLU A 141 -0.84 28.66 -3.87
N ARG A 142 -2.14 28.39 -3.68
CA ARG A 142 -3.26 29.01 -4.40
C ARG A 142 -4.01 30.06 -3.57
N GLY A 143 -3.54 30.35 -2.36
CA GLY A 143 -4.23 31.25 -1.44
C GLY A 143 -5.56 30.70 -0.88
N MET A 144 -5.73 29.36 -0.88
CA MET A 144 -6.91 28.69 -0.31
C MET A 144 -6.64 28.29 1.14
N ASP A 145 -7.72 28.23 1.95
CA ASP A 145 -7.64 27.71 3.32
C ASP A 145 -7.40 26.20 3.30
N SER A 146 -6.30 25.75 3.92
CA SER A 146 -5.91 24.36 4.00
C SER A 146 -6.59 23.56 5.13
N ALA A 147 -7.45 24.19 5.94
CA ALA A 147 -8.13 23.54 7.07
C ALA A 147 -8.99 22.31 6.67
N GLN A 148 -9.39 22.20 5.42
CA GLN A 148 -10.16 21.06 4.89
C GLN A 148 -9.29 19.99 4.21
N ALA A 149 -7.96 20.17 4.12
CA ALA A 149 -7.08 19.26 3.39
C ALA A 149 -7.21 17.80 3.85
N GLY A 150 -7.27 17.55 5.16
CA GLY A 150 -7.40 16.20 5.71
C GLY A 150 -8.71 15.50 5.33
N ARG A 151 -9.84 16.23 5.29
CA ARG A 151 -11.14 15.67 4.88
C ARG A 151 -11.16 15.36 3.38
N ILE A 152 -10.66 16.27 2.56
CA ILE A 152 -10.55 16.11 1.10
C ILE A 152 -9.68 14.88 0.80
N THR A 153 -8.52 14.78 1.44
CA THR A 153 -7.59 13.65 1.28
C THR A 153 -8.25 12.32 1.63
N GLY A 154 -8.87 12.23 2.81
CA GLY A 154 -9.50 10.99 3.27
C GLY A 154 -10.59 10.49 2.30
N VAL A 155 -11.54 11.37 1.93
CA VAL A 155 -12.62 11.00 1.00
C VAL A 155 -12.06 10.60 -0.37
N SER A 156 -11.08 11.35 -0.88
CA SER A 156 -10.49 11.07 -2.20
C SER A 156 -9.75 9.73 -2.22
N MET A 157 -8.98 9.42 -1.18
CA MET A 157 -8.23 8.16 -1.12
C MET A 157 -9.16 6.94 -1.09
N TYR A 158 -10.19 6.94 -0.24
CA TYR A 158 -11.17 5.85 -0.22
C TYR A 158 -11.93 5.73 -1.55
N GLY A 159 -12.33 6.85 -2.14
CA GLY A 159 -12.97 6.87 -3.45
C GLY A 159 -12.12 6.20 -4.54
N VAL A 160 -10.84 6.56 -4.61
CA VAL A 160 -9.85 5.94 -5.53
C VAL A 160 -9.77 4.44 -5.33
N LEU A 161 -9.59 3.97 -4.10
CA LEU A 161 -9.43 2.54 -3.80
C LEU A 161 -10.69 1.75 -4.16
N MET A 162 -11.89 2.30 -3.90
CA MET A 162 -13.15 1.64 -4.27
C MET A 162 -13.34 1.55 -5.79
N MET A 163 -12.98 2.60 -6.54
CA MET A 163 -13.05 2.59 -8.00
C MET A 163 -11.99 1.67 -8.62
N ALA A 164 -10.77 1.66 -8.06
CA ALA A 164 -9.71 0.74 -8.50
C ALA A 164 -10.12 -0.73 -8.34
N ARG A 165 -10.78 -1.11 -7.23
CA ARG A 165 -11.31 -2.46 -7.03
C ARG A 165 -12.30 -2.89 -8.11
N ARG A 166 -13.09 -1.95 -8.64
CA ARG A 166 -14.09 -2.20 -9.69
C ARG A 166 -13.49 -2.19 -11.09
N GLY A 167 -12.19 -1.90 -11.22
CA GLY A 167 -11.55 -1.69 -12.51
C GLY A 167 -11.99 -0.40 -13.22
N GLU A 168 -12.63 0.52 -12.48
CA GLU A 168 -13.18 1.79 -13.01
C GLU A 168 -12.14 2.91 -12.98
N MET A 169 -10.95 2.68 -12.40
CA MET A 169 -9.89 3.69 -12.26
C MET A 169 -8.51 3.08 -12.45
N ASP A 170 -7.72 3.69 -13.30
CA ASP A 170 -6.30 3.44 -13.48
C ASP A 170 -5.45 4.56 -12.83
N MET A 171 -4.13 4.41 -12.80
CA MET A 171 -3.22 5.39 -12.21
C MET A 171 -3.26 6.75 -12.93
N LYS A 172 -3.57 6.79 -14.22
CA LYS A 172 -3.74 8.05 -14.96
C LYS A 172 -4.98 8.80 -14.47
N SER A 173 -6.09 8.08 -14.31
CA SER A 173 -7.33 8.64 -13.76
C SER A 173 -7.15 9.12 -12.31
N VAL A 174 -6.36 8.40 -11.49
CA VAL A 174 -5.96 8.83 -10.15
C VAL A 174 -5.21 10.15 -10.21
N ALA A 175 -4.21 10.26 -11.08
CA ALA A 175 -3.43 11.49 -11.26
C ALA A 175 -4.30 12.66 -11.71
N GLU A 176 -5.19 12.45 -12.67
CA GLU A 176 -6.14 13.46 -13.15
C GLU A 176 -7.10 13.91 -12.04
N MET A 177 -7.59 12.98 -11.23
CA MET A 177 -8.48 13.32 -10.12
C MET A 177 -7.74 14.14 -9.05
N PHE A 178 -6.55 13.72 -8.64
CA PHE A 178 -5.72 14.50 -7.72
C PHE A 178 -5.38 15.89 -8.28
N SER A 179 -5.10 15.98 -9.57
CA SER A 179 -4.91 17.24 -10.29
C SER A 179 -6.10 18.17 -10.14
N ARG A 180 -7.30 17.65 -10.35
CA ARG A 180 -8.54 18.46 -10.28
C ARG A 180 -8.89 18.83 -8.84
N VAL A 181 -8.77 17.91 -7.89
CA VAL A 181 -9.09 18.12 -6.46
C VAL A 181 -8.10 19.08 -5.80
N SER A 182 -6.81 18.91 -6.05
CA SER A 182 -5.76 19.81 -5.56
C SER A 182 -5.62 21.08 -6.40
N GLY A 183 -6.28 21.13 -7.56
CA GLY A 183 -6.15 22.21 -8.55
C GLY A 183 -4.76 22.31 -9.18
N VAL A 184 -3.95 21.29 -9.00
CA VAL A 184 -2.63 21.16 -9.60
C VAL A 184 -2.78 20.54 -10.97
N ASN A 185 -2.53 21.29 -12.04
CA ASN A 185 -2.66 20.77 -13.40
C ASN A 185 -1.52 19.79 -13.68
N LEU A 186 -1.81 18.48 -13.65
CA LEU A 186 -0.81 17.39 -13.85
C LEU A 186 -0.67 16.98 -15.31
N VAL A 187 -1.49 17.56 -16.21
CA VAL A 187 -1.45 17.23 -17.63
C VAL A 187 -0.31 18.02 -18.29
N ALA A 188 0.70 17.33 -18.72
CA ALA A 188 1.57 17.66 -19.83
C ALA A 188 1.88 16.39 -20.60
#